data_adbc18923f6d53808d87757821ec1de8
#
_entry.id   adbc18923f6d53808d87757821ec1de8
#
_cell.length_a   1.000
_cell.length_b   1.000
_cell.length_c   1.000
_cell.angle_alpha   90.00
_cell.angle_beta   90.00
_cell.angle_gamma   90.00
#
_symmetry.space_group_name_H-M   'P 1'
#
loop_
_entity.id
_entity.type
_entity.pdbx_description
1 polymer ?
#
loop_
_entity_poly.entity_id
_entity_poly.type
_entity_poly.pdbx_seq_one_letter_code
_entity_poly.pdbx_strand_id
1 'polypeptide(L)'
;SSFYGIESAGGGGGAFGSNAGGSGGSGGGQAGSSYGCGAKGSGNTPPVDPPQGNPGGDKGPNGPGSAGGGGAGGTGGASSGSSGGPGGAGVPNAITGSCTQYASGGSGGGDSGGPQAATPGGGGNGGTGTAAGGNGTANTGGGGGGTRDELGATAGSNGGSGIVVIRYKFQ
;
A
#
# COMPACT_ATOMS: atom_id res chain seq x y z
N SER A 1 -12.86 -5.93 8.02
CA SER A 1 -13.61 -7.23 7.97
C SER A 1 -13.50 -7.94 9.29
N SER A 2 -14.54 -8.62 9.72
CA SER A 2 -14.51 -9.44 10.93
C SER A 2 -15.08 -10.84 10.65
N PHE A 3 -14.48 -11.84 11.26
CA PHE A 3 -14.94 -13.21 11.22
C PHE A 3 -14.71 -13.87 12.58
N TYR A 4 -15.77 -14.27 13.25
CA TYR A 4 -15.75 -14.98 14.54
C TYR A 4 -14.83 -14.33 15.62
N GLY A 5 -14.93 -13.01 15.76
CA GLY A 5 -14.12 -12.25 16.73
C GLY A 5 -12.71 -11.87 16.24
N ILE A 6 -12.28 -12.34 15.07
CA ILE A 6 -11.05 -11.90 14.42
C ILE A 6 -11.38 -10.71 13.54
N GLU A 7 -10.78 -9.56 13.81
CA GLU A 7 -10.96 -8.35 13.02
C GLU A 7 -9.74 -8.09 12.14
N SER A 8 -9.99 -7.75 10.87
CA SER A 8 -8.97 -7.27 9.94
C SER A 8 -9.25 -5.80 9.60
N ALA A 9 -8.36 -4.92 10.01
CA ALA A 9 -8.44 -3.52 9.65
C ALA A 9 -8.15 -3.30 8.16
N GLY A 10 -8.81 -2.30 7.58
CA GLY A 10 -8.46 -1.83 6.24
C GLY A 10 -7.08 -1.18 6.21
N GLY A 11 -6.47 -1.12 5.05
CA GLY A 11 -5.23 -0.38 4.84
C GLY A 11 -5.44 1.13 4.92
N GLY A 12 -4.43 1.87 5.39
CA GLY A 12 -4.42 3.33 5.38
C GLY A 12 -4.22 3.89 3.97
N GLY A 13 -4.91 5.00 3.67
CA GLY A 13 -4.70 5.74 2.42
C GLY A 13 -3.33 6.40 2.35
N GLY A 14 -2.79 6.56 1.16
CA GLY A 14 -1.55 7.32 0.93
C GLY A 14 -1.69 8.79 1.35
N ALA A 15 -0.59 9.41 1.72
CA ALA A 15 -0.54 10.84 2.03
C ALA A 15 -0.80 11.69 0.78
N PHE A 16 -1.39 12.89 1.01
CA PHE A 16 -1.61 13.89 -0.03
C PHE A 16 -1.20 15.28 0.50
N GLY A 17 -0.38 15.99 -0.25
CA GLY A 17 0.11 17.32 0.16
C GLY A 17 0.91 17.26 1.46
N SER A 18 0.53 18.08 2.42
CA SER A 18 1.14 18.12 3.76
C SER A 18 0.49 17.16 4.76
N ASN A 19 -0.57 16.43 4.35
CA ASN A 19 -1.26 15.51 5.26
C ASN A 19 -0.44 14.23 5.47
N ALA A 20 -0.60 13.61 6.62
CA ALA A 20 -0.02 12.33 6.93
C ALA A 20 -0.72 11.21 6.15
N GLY A 21 -0.01 10.16 5.83
CA GLY A 21 -0.57 8.91 5.36
C GLY A 21 -1.49 8.31 6.43
N GLY A 22 -2.59 7.71 5.99
CA GLY A 22 -3.55 7.05 6.87
C GLY A 22 -2.92 5.84 7.58
N SER A 23 -3.22 5.67 8.86
CA SER A 23 -2.89 4.46 9.60
C SER A 23 -3.97 3.40 9.41
N GLY A 24 -3.61 2.13 9.51
CA GLY A 24 -4.54 1.01 9.33
C GLY A 24 -3.89 -0.33 9.60
N GLY A 25 -4.48 -1.43 9.14
CA GLY A 25 -3.83 -2.75 9.16
C GLY A 25 -2.43 -2.67 8.53
N SER A 26 -2.33 -2.00 7.37
CA SER A 26 -1.08 -1.50 6.79
C SER A 26 -1.17 0.01 6.60
N GLY A 27 -0.08 0.74 6.77
CA GLY A 27 -0.06 2.19 6.70
C GLY A 27 0.14 2.73 5.28
N GLY A 28 -0.39 3.94 5.00
CA GLY A 28 -0.16 4.65 3.75
C GLY A 28 1.25 5.24 3.64
N GLY A 29 1.78 5.31 2.44
CA GLY A 29 3.08 5.93 2.13
C GLY A 29 3.06 7.46 2.29
N GLN A 30 4.22 8.06 2.49
CA GLN A 30 4.43 9.49 2.57
C GLN A 30 4.32 10.16 1.20
N ALA A 31 3.70 11.33 1.13
CA ALA A 31 3.58 12.10 -0.11
C ALA A 31 4.92 12.61 -0.62
N GLY A 32 5.03 12.73 -1.94
CA GLY A 32 6.20 13.25 -2.64
C GLY A 32 6.28 14.77 -2.75
N SER A 33 5.37 15.51 -2.14
CA SER A 33 5.22 16.96 -2.29
C SER A 33 6.46 17.75 -1.87
N SER A 34 6.74 18.84 -2.62
CA SER A 34 7.77 19.82 -2.27
C SER A 34 7.34 20.79 -1.15
N TYR A 35 6.08 20.81 -0.77
CA TYR A 35 5.49 21.80 0.15
C TYR A 35 5.35 21.36 1.62
N GLY A 36 6.07 20.36 2.01
CA GLY A 36 6.00 19.79 3.35
C GLY A 36 5.41 18.39 3.31
N CYS A 37 6.06 17.50 4.03
CA CYS A 37 5.69 16.11 4.03
C CYS A 37 5.00 15.77 5.35
N GLY A 38 3.73 15.39 5.30
CA GLY A 38 3.12 14.70 6.42
C GLY A 38 3.87 13.40 6.72
N ALA A 39 3.67 12.83 7.90
CA ALA A 39 4.27 11.55 8.25
C ALA A 39 3.67 10.40 7.40
N LYS A 40 4.39 9.30 7.28
CA LYS A 40 3.81 8.03 6.78
C LYS A 40 2.78 7.49 7.75
N GLY A 41 1.84 6.70 7.26
CA GLY A 41 0.87 5.98 8.09
C GLY A 41 1.49 4.83 8.84
N SER A 42 1.03 4.59 10.07
CA SER A 42 1.40 3.43 10.87
C SER A 42 0.64 2.19 10.41
N GLY A 43 1.31 1.04 10.43
CA GLY A 43 0.68 -0.27 10.30
C GLY A 43 0.19 -0.80 11.66
N ASN A 44 -0.48 -1.95 11.65
CA ASN A 44 -1.03 -2.61 12.84
C ASN A 44 -1.87 -1.67 13.73
N THR A 45 -2.79 -0.94 13.10
CA THR A 45 -3.66 0.01 13.79
C THR A 45 -5.13 -0.35 13.50
N PRO A 46 -5.95 -0.68 14.53
CA PRO A 46 -5.56 -0.83 15.93
C PRO A 46 -4.54 -1.97 16.14
N PRO A 47 -3.71 -1.91 17.22
CA PRO A 47 -2.70 -2.91 17.45
C PRO A 47 -3.33 -4.27 17.82
N VAL A 48 -2.86 -5.32 17.17
CA VAL A 48 -3.24 -6.72 17.43
C VAL A 48 -1.99 -7.62 17.38
N ASP A 49 -2.09 -8.79 17.95
CA ASP A 49 -1.05 -9.81 17.93
C ASP A 49 -1.63 -11.13 17.36
N PRO A 50 -1.05 -11.69 16.29
CA PRO A 50 0.07 -11.15 15.51
C PRO A 50 -0.28 -9.87 14.74
N PRO A 51 0.72 -9.01 14.39
CA PRO A 51 0.50 -7.77 13.65
C PRO A 51 -0.18 -7.98 12.30
N GLN A 52 -1.13 -7.10 11.95
CA GLN A 52 -1.87 -7.16 10.68
C GLN A 52 -1.07 -6.65 9.48
N GLY A 53 -0.07 -5.81 9.71
CA GLY A 53 0.73 -5.24 8.63
C GLY A 53 1.70 -4.18 9.12
N ASN A 54 2.37 -3.55 8.17
CA ASN A 54 3.52 -2.68 8.40
C ASN A 54 3.24 -1.22 8.01
N PRO A 55 4.07 -0.27 8.48
CA PRO A 55 3.94 1.14 8.10
C PRO A 55 4.21 1.36 6.61
N GLY A 56 3.73 2.50 6.10
CA GLY A 56 4.13 3.01 4.80
C GLY A 56 5.60 3.39 4.75
N GLY A 57 6.09 3.67 3.54
CA GLY A 57 7.44 4.14 3.27
C GLY A 57 7.63 5.63 3.55
N ASP A 58 8.87 6.03 3.72
CA ASP A 58 9.27 7.43 3.83
C ASP A 58 9.51 8.04 2.44
N LYS A 59 9.26 9.34 2.32
CA LYS A 59 9.72 10.10 1.14
C LYS A 59 11.23 10.09 1.10
N GLY A 60 11.77 9.71 -0.03
CA GLY A 60 13.20 9.82 -0.29
C GLY A 60 13.67 11.28 -0.45
N PRO A 61 14.97 11.54 -0.38
CA PRO A 61 15.52 12.86 -0.62
C PRO A 61 15.34 13.30 -2.10
N ASN A 62 15.18 14.58 -2.32
CA ASN A 62 15.32 15.23 -3.63
C ASN A 62 14.37 14.74 -4.73
N GLY A 63 13.06 14.95 -4.60
CA GLY A 63 12.16 14.73 -5.73
C GLY A 63 10.68 14.62 -5.35
N PRO A 64 9.81 14.62 -6.37
CA PRO A 64 8.38 14.58 -6.21
C PRO A 64 7.79 13.16 -6.09
N GLY A 65 8.62 12.12 -6.07
CA GLY A 65 8.12 10.74 -5.95
C GLY A 65 7.51 10.49 -4.57
N SER A 66 6.33 9.84 -4.54
CA SER A 66 5.65 9.42 -3.32
C SER A 66 6.14 8.04 -2.88
N ALA A 67 6.17 7.78 -1.58
CA ALA A 67 6.56 6.49 -1.04
C ALA A 67 5.45 5.44 -1.21
N GLY A 68 5.82 4.17 -1.16
CA GLY A 68 4.88 3.05 -1.22
C GLY A 68 4.12 2.85 0.10
N GLY A 69 2.93 2.27 0.02
CA GLY A 69 2.16 1.81 1.18
C GLY A 69 2.75 0.54 1.80
N GLY A 70 2.52 0.33 3.09
CA GLY A 70 2.92 -0.90 3.78
C GLY A 70 2.14 -2.11 3.30
N GLY A 71 2.74 -3.29 3.38
CA GLY A 71 2.10 -4.59 3.17
C GLY A 71 2.04 -5.42 4.45
N ALA A 72 1.37 -6.55 4.40
CA ALA A 72 1.31 -7.48 5.54
C ALA A 72 2.69 -8.06 5.88
N GLY A 73 3.56 -8.27 4.89
CA GLY A 73 4.87 -8.87 5.03
C GLY A 73 6.04 -7.89 5.13
N GLY A 74 5.81 -6.59 4.87
CA GLY A 74 6.92 -5.62 4.90
C GLY A 74 6.46 -4.16 4.84
N THR A 75 7.35 -3.26 5.25
CA THR A 75 7.15 -1.82 5.14
C THR A 75 7.12 -1.37 3.69
N GLY A 76 6.43 -0.28 3.43
CA GLY A 76 6.51 0.38 2.15
C GLY A 76 7.91 0.91 1.86
N GLY A 77 8.31 0.88 0.60
CA GLY A 77 9.60 1.39 0.17
C GLY A 77 9.62 2.91 0.04
N ALA A 78 10.79 3.49 0.26
CA ALA A 78 11.01 4.91 0.06
C ALA A 78 11.00 5.28 -1.42
N SER A 79 10.54 6.49 -1.73
CA SER A 79 10.70 7.06 -3.06
C SER A 79 12.15 7.42 -3.34
N SER A 80 12.53 7.55 -4.62
CA SER A 80 13.87 7.94 -5.05
C SER A 80 13.79 8.97 -6.16
N GLY A 81 14.14 10.20 -5.85
CA GLY A 81 14.06 11.32 -6.79
C GLY A 81 12.63 11.45 -7.36
N SER A 82 12.49 11.34 -8.67
CA SER A 82 11.22 11.43 -9.39
C SER A 82 10.46 10.10 -9.44
N SER A 83 11.02 9.02 -8.91
CA SER A 83 10.39 7.69 -8.94
C SER A 83 9.61 7.42 -7.67
N GLY A 84 8.42 6.82 -7.81
CA GLY A 84 7.67 6.35 -6.66
C GLY A 84 8.39 5.22 -5.91
N GLY A 85 8.07 5.04 -4.63
CA GLY A 85 8.56 3.92 -3.83
C GLY A 85 7.76 2.63 -4.07
N PRO A 86 8.38 1.44 -3.98
CA PRO A 86 7.65 0.19 -4.09
C PRO A 86 6.72 -0.03 -2.90
N GLY A 87 5.61 -0.72 -3.12
CA GLY A 87 4.75 -1.19 -2.04
C GLY A 87 5.45 -2.23 -1.16
N GLY A 88 5.05 -2.32 0.09
CA GLY A 88 5.54 -3.33 1.02
C GLY A 88 5.09 -4.74 0.58
N ALA A 89 5.91 -5.73 0.87
CA ALA A 89 5.66 -7.13 0.51
C ALA A 89 4.36 -7.67 1.11
N GLY A 90 3.69 -8.55 0.36
CA GLY A 90 2.60 -9.38 0.88
C GLY A 90 3.14 -10.57 1.67
N VAL A 91 2.24 -11.32 2.27
CA VAL A 91 2.55 -12.57 2.98
C VAL A 91 2.13 -13.76 2.11
N PRO A 92 3.05 -14.71 1.88
CA PRO A 92 2.72 -15.96 1.18
C PRO A 92 1.84 -16.86 2.05
N ASN A 93 0.84 -17.47 1.45
CA ASN A 93 -0.03 -18.44 2.10
C ASN A 93 -0.39 -19.57 1.14
N ALA A 94 -0.39 -20.82 1.63
CA ALA A 94 -0.69 -22.02 0.85
C ALA A 94 -2.05 -22.66 1.19
N ILE A 95 -2.93 -21.93 1.89
CA ILE A 95 -4.24 -22.45 2.31
C ILE A 95 -5.11 -22.92 1.14
N THR A 96 -4.95 -22.29 -0.03
CA THR A 96 -5.67 -22.62 -1.28
C THR A 96 -5.07 -23.79 -2.07
N GLY A 97 -3.96 -24.37 -1.58
CA GLY A 97 -3.24 -25.44 -2.26
C GLY A 97 -2.06 -24.94 -3.12
N SER A 98 -1.98 -23.65 -3.39
CA SER A 98 -0.86 -23.01 -4.09
C SER A 98 -0.28 -21.89 -3.23
N CYS A 99 1.03 -21.71 -3.26
CA CYS A 99 1.68 -20.61 -2.55
C CYS A 99 1.37 -19.28 -3.25
N THR A 100 0.42 -18.53 -2.70
CA THR A 100 -0.03 -17.23 -3.22
C THR A 100 0.29 -16.14 -2.24
N GLN A 101 0.80 -14.99 -2.71
CA GLN A 101 1.01 -13.82 -1.86
C GLN A 101 -0.26 -12.98 -1.77
N TYR A 102 -0.52 -12.44 -0.57
CA TYR A 102 -1.68 -11.62 -0.24
C TYR A 102 -1.27 -10.34 0.48
N ALA A 103 -2.09 -9.30 0.37
CA ALA A 103 -2.01 -8.08 1.14
C ALA A 103 -0.67 -7.32 1.01
N SER A 104 -0.13 -7.19 -0.22
CA SER A 104 0.97 -6.27 -0.49
C SER A 104 0.50 -4.82 -0.52
N GLY A 105 1.39 -3.88 -0.23
CA GLY A 105 1.15 -2.46 -0.39
C GLY A 105 1.07 -2.04 -1.86
N GLY A 106 0.37 -0.95 -2.13
CA GLY A 106 0.44 -0.27 -3.43
C GLY A 106 1.72 0.53 -3.58
N SER A 107 2.23 0.65 -4.79
CA SER A 107 3.43 1.45 -5.08
C SER A 107 3.11 2.94 -5.12
N GLY A 108 4.06 3.78 -4.74
CA GLY A 108 3.93 5.23 -4.79
C GLY A 108 3.95 5.78 -6.21
N GLY A 109 3.33 6.95 -6.41
CA GLY A 109 3.37 7.66 -7.67
C GLY A 109 4.72 8.32 -7.95
N GLY A 110 5.08 8.40 -9.21
CA GLY A 110 6.31 9.08 -9.68
C GLY A 110 6.04 10.19 -10.67
N ASP A 111 7.08 10.90 -11.06
CA ASP A 111 7.04 11.90 -12.13
C ASP A 111 7.60 11.32 -13.44
N SER A 112 8.78 11.75 -13.81
CA SER A 112 9.48 11.32 -15.03
C SER A 112 10.24 10.00 -14.87
N GLY A 113 10.39 9.51 -13.65
CA GLY A 113 11.12 8.27 -13.34
C GLY A 113 10.37 6.97 -13.66
N GLY A 114 9.15 7.06 -14.19
CA GLY A 114 8.30 5.92 -14.50
C GLY A 114 7.49 5.40 -13.30
N PRO A 115 6.44 4.59 -13.57
CA PRO A 115 5.64 3.97 -12.53
C PRO A 115 6.43 2.88 -11.83
N GLN A 116 6.33 2.80 -10.53
CA GLN A 116 6.79 1.62 -9.81
C GLN A 116 5.83 0.46 -10.07
N ALA A 117 6.41 -0.69 -10.43
CA ALA A 117 5.63 -1.91 -10.63
C ALA A 117 4.94 -2.34 -9.33
N ALA A 118 3.79 -2.99 -9.47
CA ALA A 118 3.09 -3.60 -8.36
C ALA A 118 3.97 -4.63 -7.63
N THR A 119 3.89 -4.62 -6.31
CA THR A 119 4.51 -5.66 -5.48
C THR A 119 3.62 -6.91 -5.50
N PRO A 120 4.19 -8.13 -5.63
CA PRO A 120 3.42 -9.36 -5.56
C PRO A 120 2.58 -9.45 -4.29
N GLY A 121 1.33 -9.87 -4.41
CA GLY A 121 0.34 -9.88 -3.32
C GLY A 121 -0.83 -8.94 -3.54
N GLY A 122 -0.99 -8.43 -4.78
CA GLY A 122 -2.15 -7.70 -5.22
C GLY A 122 -2.09 -6.18 -5.11
N GLY A 123 -0.92 -5.60 -4.79
CA GLY A 123 -0.75 -4.15 -4.79
C GLY A 123 -0.88 -3.55 -6.19
N GLY A 124 -1.43 -2.34 -6.29
CA GLY A 124 -1.52 -1.59 -7.54
C GLY A 124 -0.22 -0.88 -7.92
N ASN A 125 0.01 -0.71 -9.21
CA ASN A 125 1.13 0.09 -9.73
C ASN A 125 0.99 1.56 -9.33
N GLY A 126 2.09 2.24 -9.10
CA GLY A 126 2.10 3.70 -8.99
C GLY A 126 1.76 4.38 -10.33
N GLY A 127 1.12 5.54 -10.27
CA GLY A 127 0.91 6.39 -11.44
C GLY A 127 2.14 7.23 -11.78
N THR A 128 2.14 7.84 -12.96
CA THR A 128 3.20 8.76 -13.40
C THR A 128 2.63 10.06 -13.94
N GLY A 129 3.29 11.17 -13.64
CA GLY A 129 2.81 12.48 -14.06
C GLY A 129 1.39 12.72 -13.57
N THR A 130 0.44 12.95 -14.47
CA THR A 130 -0.99 13.14 -14.17
C THR A 130 -1.80 11.85 -14.19
N ALA A 131 -1.16 10.71 -14.52
CA ALA A 131 -1.86 9.43 -14.60
C ALA A 131 -2.14 8.87 -13.19
N ALA A 132 -3.35 8.34 -13.01
CA ALA A 132 -3.70 7.61 -11.80
C ALA A 132 -2.88 6.32 -11.67
N GLY A 133 -2.66 5.89 -10.44
CA GLY A 133 -2.14 4.56 -10.16
C GLY A 133 -3.14 3.45 -10.53
N GLY A 134 -2.71 2.22 -10.44
CA GLY A 134 -3.55 1.04 -10.62
C GLY A 134 -4.31 0.68 -9.34
N ASN A 135 -5.51 0.15 -9.46
CA ASN A 135 -6.23 -0.41 -8.32
C ASN A 135 -5.53 -1.66 -7.78
N GLY A 136 -5.68 -1.92 -6.50
CA GLY A 136 -5.33 -3.19 -5.92
C GLY A 136 -6.16 -4.34 -6.51
N THR A 137 -5.54 -5.52 -6.60
CA THR A 137 -6.21 -6.72 -7.14
C THR A 137 -7.30 -7.19 -6.19
N ALA A 138 -8.48 -7.47 -6.73
CA ALA A 138 -9.59 -8.01 -5.96
C ALA A 138 -9.24 -9.37 -5.31
N ASN A 139 -9.82 -9.64 -4.14
CA ASN A 139 -9.62 -10.87 -3.38
C ASN A 139 -8.18 -11.12 -2.92
N THR A 140 -7.38 -10.07 -2.81
CA THR A 140 -6.01 -10.15 -2.29
C THR A 140 -5.78 -9.29 -1.06
N GLY A 141 -6.61 -8.26 -0.84
CA GLY A 141 -6.37 -7.26 0.18
C GLY A 141 -5.21 -6.31 -0.14
N GLY A 142 -4.76 -6.28 -1.40
CA GLY A 142 -3.66 -5.41 -1.84
C GLY A 142 -4.02 -3.92 -1.83
N GLY A 143 -3.07 -3.04 -1.53
CA GLY A 143 -3.26 -1.60 -1.57
C GLY A 143 -3.37 -1.04 -2.99
N GLY A 144 -4.09 0.07 -3.18
CA GLY A 144 -4.09 0.80 -4.44
C GLY A 144 -2.79 1.57 -4.65
N GLY A 145 -2.41 1.79 -5.89
CA GLY A 145 -1.26 2.60 -6.27
C GLY A 145 -1.47 4.09 -6.01
N GLY A 146 -0.41 4.77 -5.63
CA GLY A 146 -0.41 6.22 -5.43
C GLY A 146 -0.34 6.99 -6.76
N THR A 147 -0.75 8.26 -6.69
CA THR A 147 -0.57 9.24 -7.75
C THR A 147 0.50 10.25 -7.33
N ARG A 148 1.00 11.05 -8.27
CA ARG A 148 1.82 12.20 -7.97
C ARG A 148 0.95 13.35 -7.45
N ASP A 149 1.45 14.08 -6.46
CA ASP A 149 0.73 15.13 -5.74
C ASP A 149 0.70 16.52 -6.42
N GLU A 150 1.38 16.71 -7.53
CA GLU A 150 1.47 18.02 -8.20
C GLU A 150 0.61 18.07 -9.46
N LEU A 151 0.00 19.22 -9.75
CA LEU A 151 -0.70 19.52 -11.00
C LEU A 151 -2.13 18.95 -11.17
N GLY A 152 -2.94 18.92 -10.13
CA GLY A 152 -4.35 18.49 -10.25
C GLY A 152 -4.49 16.98 -10.39
N ALA A 153 -3.62 16.26 -9.73
CA ALA A 153 -3.62 14.80 -9.72
C ALA A 153 -4.99 14.25 -9.31
N THR A 154 -5.41 13.21 -10.00
CA THR A 154 -6.57 12.41 -9.62
C THR A 154 -6.35 11.77 -8.24
N ALA A 155 -7.43 11.47 -7.55
CA ALA A 155 -7.37 10.74 -6.28
C ALA A 155 -6.55 9.44 -6.42
N GLY A 156 -5.94 9.00 -5.32
CA GLY A 156 -5.27 7.70 -5.27
C GLY A 156 -6.20 6.56 -5.66
N SER A 157 -5.63 5.47 -6.13
CA SER A 157 -6.39 4.31 -6.60
C SER A 157 -6.96 3.49 -5.42
N ASN A 158 -8.02 2.75 -5.68
CA ASN A 158 -8.67 1.92 -4.66
C ASN A 158 -7.82 0.70 -4.30
N GLY A 159 -7.86 0.31 -3.02
CA GLY A 159 -7.36 -1.00 -2.59
C GLY A 159 -8.22 -2.12 -3.14
N GLY A 160 -7.65 -3.30 -3.30
CA GLY A 160 -8.36 -4.52 -3.64
C GLY A 160 -9.20 -5.02 -2.47
N SER A 161 -10.31 -5.70 -2.77
CA SER A 161 -11.07 -6.41 -1.74
C SER A 161 -10.22 -7.48 -1.05
N GLY A 162 -10.50 -7.75 0.22
CA GLY A 162 -9.95 -8.89 0.94
C GLY A 162 -10.66 -10.20 0.55
N ILE A 163 -10.14 -11.29 1.10
CA ILE A 163 -10.71 -12.64 0.97
C ILE A 163 -10.71 -13.34 2.33
N VAL A 164 -11.70 -14.16 2.60
CA VAL A 164 -11.71 -15.11 3.72
C VAL A 164 -11.68 -16.52 3.15
N VAL A 165 -10.66 -17.29 3.54
CA VAL A 165 -10.51 -18.69 3.11
C VAL A 165 -10.52 -19.59 4.34
N ILE A 166 -11.42 -20.57 4.35
CA ILE A 166 -11.55 -21.54 5.43
C ILE A 166 -11.22 -22.92 4.87
N ARG A 167 -10.27 -23.61 5.51
CA ARG A 167 -9.92 -25.00 5.18
C ARG A 167 -10.14 -25.89 6.40
N TYR A 168 -10.87 -26.97 6.23
CA TYR A 168 -11.12 -27.96 7.27
C TYR A 168 -10.84 -29.37 6.76
N LYS A 169 -10.52 -30.27 7.67
CA LYS A 169 -10.44 -31.71 7.34
C LYS A 169 -11.83 -32.27 7.24
N PHE A 170 -12.11 -32.93 6.17
CA PHE A 170 -13.28 -33.80 6.05
C PHE A 170 -12.96 -35.13 6.78
N GLN A 171 -13.80 -35.51 7.72
CA GLN A 171 -13.71 -36.79 8.41
C GLN A 171 -14.69 -37.75 7.79
#